data_19f314d9447cfe55e505a6b50de57be6
#
_entry.id   19f314d9447cfe55e505a6b50de57be6
#
_cell.length_a   1.000
_cell.length_b   1.000
_cell.length_c   1.000
_cell.angle_alpha   90.00
_cell.angle_beta   90.00
_cell.angle_gamma   90.00
#
_symmetry.space_group_name_H-M   'P 1'
#
loop_
_entity.id
_entity.type
_entity.pdbx_description
1 polymer ?
#
loop_
_entity_poly.entity_id
_entity_poly.type
_entity_poly.pdbx_seq_one_letter_code
_entity_poly.pdbx_strand_id
1 'polypeptide(L)'
;MGGFLSFVKKEALHILRDKRTMLIVLLLPIVQILLFGFAISTEMNNIDFAVVAPNRTETIRQQIERMEANPYFTFKGYISQAEIDDVLRKGDVTAVVVFSEDYDRLVTNAGIEGASEVAVQFILDASNPNNAGTGLGYLQSSFQSGISVASVAPATRVLYNPQMKSSYNFVPGIMGLIFILICAMMTSVSIVREKETGTMEVLLVSPVRPIWIIFAKMIPYFLLSCVNLVVILVLARYVLGVPMSGSMVGLVGLSLLYLVLSLALGLFISTMANTQVTAMLISGMVLMLPIIMLSGMLFPVENMPGILQALSCIVPARWYIDAVRKLMIGGMPFAEVWQQACILFVMTAVLVGVALKKFNDKLE
;
A
#
# COMPACT_ATOMS: atom_id res chain seq x y z
N MET A 1 17.32 38.60 7.99
CA MET A 1 16.02 37.88 7.91
C MET A 1 15.16 38.32 6.72
N GLY A 2 15.14 39.58 6.30
CA GLY A 2 14.32 40.06 5.17
C GLY A 2 14.62 39.37 3.83
N GLY A 3 15.89 39.09 3.51
CA GLY A 3 16.27 38.42 2.26
C GLY A 3 15.76 36.98 2.14
N PHE A 4 15.83 36.16 3.20
CA PHE A 4 15.34 34.81 3.21
C PHE A 4 13.81 34.74 2.95
N LEU A 5 13.04 35.55 3.63
CA LEU A 5 11.58 35.60 3.47
C LEU A 5 11.19 36.05 2.05
N SER A 6 11.96 36.95 1.45
CA SER A 6 11.75 37.38 0.06
C SER A 6 12.02 36.25 -0.92
N PHE A 7 13.04 35.41 -0.69
CA PHE A 7 13.30 34.23 -1.48
C PHE A 7 12.16 33.18 -1.37
N VAL A 8 11.71 32.88 -0.15
CA VAL A 8 10.56 31.99 0.08
C VAL A 8 9.31 32.50 -0.65
N LYS A 9 9.03 33.81 -0.52
CA LYS A 9 7.88 34.44 -1.20
C LYS A 9 8.00 34.37 -2.72
N LYS A 10 9.20 34.62 -3.27
CA LYS A 10 9.47 34.48 -4.72
C LYS A 10 9.18 33.08 -5.19
N GLU A 11 9.73 32.05 -4.50
CA GLU A 11 9.54 30.64 -4.87
C GLU A 11 8.07 30.22 -4.73
N ALA A 12 7.39 30.61 -3.65
CA ALA A 12 5.96 30.34 -3.47
C ALA A 12 5.12 30.93 -4.60
N LEU A 13 5.38 32.21 -4.97
CA LEU A 13 4.68 32.86 -6.08
C LEU A 13 5.01 32.22 -7.43
N HIS A 14 6.23 31.73 -7.64
CA HIS A 14 6.62 31.03 -8.84
C HIS A 14 5.82 29.72 -9.01
N ILE A 15 5.72 28.93 -7.93
CA ILE A 15 4.94 27.68 -7.92
C ILE A 15 3.44 27.98 -8.13
N LEU A 16 2.87 28.95 -7.40
CA LEU A 16 1.44 29.30 -7.49
C LEU A 16 1.03 29.85 -8.86
N ARG A 17 1.96 30.50 -9.58
CA ARG A 17 1.71 31.00 -10.94
C ARG A 17 1.85 29.94 -12.01
N ASP A 18 2.58 28.87 -11.77
CA ASP A 18 2.67 27.71 -12.66
C ASP A 18 1.45 26.80 -12.49
N LYS A 19 0.35 27.19 -13.13
CA LYS A 19 -0.93 26.47 -13.06
C LYS A 19 -0.81 25.01 -13.49
N ARG A 20 0.09 24.66 -14.42
CA ARG A 20 0.27 23.29 -14.92
C ARG A 20 0.90 22.42 -13.84
N THR A 21 2.00 22.87 -13.26
CA THR A 21 2.68 22.16 -12.17
C THR A 21 1.78 22.05 -10.94
N MET A 22 1.07 23.12 -10.55
CA MET A 22 0.12 23.10 -9.45
C MET A 22 -1.00 22.07 -9.65
N LEU A 23 -1.58 22.04 -10.84
CA LEU A 23 -2.64 21.09 -11.15
C LEU A 23 -2.14 19.65 -11.07
N ILE A 24 -0.97 19.35 -11.63
CA ILE A 24 -0.38 18.00 -11.57
C ILE A 24 -0.09 17.61 -10.12
N VAL A 25 0.55 18.47 -9.35
CA VAL A 25 0.98 18.15 -7.97
C VAL A 25 -0.21 17.95 -7.03
N LEU A 26 -1.32 18.67 -7.23
CA LEU A 26 -2.52 18.52 -6.41
C LEU A 26 -3.46 17.42 -6.93
N LEU A 27 -3.64 17.30 -8.25
CA LEU A 27 -4.59 16.36 -8.82
C LEU A 27 -4.04 14.93 -8.88
N LEU A 28 -2.75 14.77 -9.19
CA LEU A 28 -2.14 13.44 -9.33
C LEU A 28 -2.28 12.58 -8.07
N PRO A 29 -2.02 13.08 -6.85
CA PRO A 29 -2.24 12.31 -5.62
C PRO A 29 -3.69 11.88 -5.43
N ILE A 30 -4.63 12.76 -5.76
CA ILE A 30 -6.06 12.47 -5.67
C ILE A 30 -6.44 11.34 -6.62
N VAL A 31 -6.03 11.45 -7.88
CA VAL A 31 -6.28 10.43 -8.90
C VAL A 31 -5.62 9.11 -8.50
N GLN A 32 -4.37 9.14 -8.03
CA GLN A 32 -3.65 7.94 -7.63
C GLN A 32 -4.31 7.24 -6.43
N ILE A 33 -4.66 7.98 -5.37
CA ILE A 33 -5.27 7.34 -4.19
C ILE A 33 -6.66 6.77 -4.50
N LEU A 34 -7.45 7.44 -5.34
CA LEU A 34 -8.74 6.93 -5.78
C LEU A 34 -8.56 5.72 -6.70
N LEU A 35 -7.69 5.82 -7.69
CA LEU A 35 -7.45 4.74 -8.65
C LEU A 35 -6.94 3.48 -7.93
N PHE A 36 -5.90 3.60 -7.14
CA PHE A 36 -5.34 2.47 -6.40
C PHE A 36 -6.22 2.01 -5.25
N GLY A 37 -6.96 2.91 -4.60
CA GLY A 37 -7.87 2.57 -3.51
C GLY A 37 -9.09 1.76 -3.98
N PHE A 38 -9.55 1.96 -5.21
CA PHE A 38 -10.68 1.23 -5.80
C PHE A 38 -10.27 0.16 -6.81
N ALA A 39 -9.22 0.39 -7.62
CA ALA A 39 -8.85 -0.52 -8.69
C ALA A 39 -8.05 -1.73 -8.22
N ILE A 40 -7.24 -1.59 -7.17
CA ILE A 40 -6.55 -2.73 -6.58
C ILE A 40 -7.47 -3.32 -5.49
N SER A 41 -8.54 -3.95 -5.91
CA SER A 41 -9.34 -4.78 -5.03
C SER A 41 -8.76 -6.19 -5.05
N THR A 42 -8.26 -6.62 -3.90
CA THR A 42 -8.03 -8.05 -3.61
C THR A 42 -9.26 -8.64 -2.93
N GLU A 43 -10.35 -7.89 -2.88
CA GLU A 43 -11.63 -8.34 -2.35
C GLU A 43 -12.26 -9.29 -3.36
N MET A 44 -12.52 -10.51 -2.94
CA MET A 44 -13.41 -11.38 -3.68
C MET A 44 -14.84 -10.92 -3.38
N ASN A 45 -15.39 -10.09 -4.26
CA ASN A 45 -16.76 -9.60 -4.11
C ASN A 45 -17.79 -10.67 -4.48
N ASN A 46 -17.37 -11.70 -5.21
CA ASN A 46 -18.18 -12.84 -5.58
C ASN A 46 -17.31 -14.07 -5.84
N ILE A 47 -17.68 -15.19 -5.24
CA ILE A 47 -17.09 -16.50 -5.47
C ILE A 47 -18.10 -17.30 -6.26
N ASP A 48 -17.94 -17.30 -7.58
CA ASP A 48 -18.70 -18.20 -8.45
C ASP A 48 -18.20 -19.62 -8.22
N PHE A 49 -19.06 -20.49 -7.71
CA PHE A 49 -18.68 -21.88 -7.43
C PHE A 49 -19.56 -22.89 -8.13
N ALA A 50 -18.95 -23.98 -8.56
CA ALA A 50 -19.65 -25.17 -9.06
C ALA A 50 -19.47 -26.32 -8.09
N VAL A 51 -20.34 -27.30 -8.18
CA VAL A 51 -20.36 -28.45 -7.30
C VAL A 51 -20.24 -29.75 -8.10
N VAL A 52 -19.33 -30.63 -7.66
CA VAL A 52 -19.28 -32.03 -8.07
C VAL A 52 -19.84 -32.87 -6.94
N ALA A 53 -20.98 -33.48 -7.15
CA ALA A 53 -21.63 -34.34 -6.18
C ALA A 53 -22.10 -35.63 -6.91
N PRO A 54 -21.44 -36.77 -6.69
CA PRO A 54 -21.88 -38.06 -7.22
C PRO A 54 -23.31 -38.40 -6.77
N ASN A 55 -23.58 -38.20 -5.50
CA ASN A 55 -24.89 -38.38 -4.88
C ASN A 55 -25.46 -37.03 -4.46
N ARG A 56 -26.59 -36.60 -5.08
CA ARG A 56 -27.24 -35.32 -4.77
C ARG A 56 -28.20 -35.52 -3.59
N THR A 57 -27.64 -35.65 -2.40
CA THR A 57 -28.41 -35.86 -1.17
C THR A 57 -29.01 -34.56 -0.66
N GLU A 58 -30.02 -34.68 0.20
CA GLU A 58 -30.67 -33.52 0.83
C GLU A 58 -29.66 -32.72 1.68
N THR A 59 -28.71 -33.41 2.33
CA THR A 59 -27.65 -32.77 3.15
C THR A 59 -26.74 -31.87 2.29
N ILE A 60 -26.34 -32.36 1.12
CA ILE A 60 -25.54 -31.55 0.17
C ILE A 60 -26.32 -30.37 -0.36
N ARG A 61 -27.62 -30.56 -0.68
CA ARG A 61 -28.49 -29.46 -1.14
C ARG A 61 -28.61 -28.37 -0.08
N GLN A 62 -28.87 -28.72 1.17
CA GLN A 62 -28.93 -27.77 2.28
C GLN A 62 -27.63 -27.03 2.50
N GLN A 63 -26.48 -27.69 2.32
CA GLN A 63 -25.17 -27.03 2.43
C GLN A 63 -24.96 -26.02 1.31
N ILE A 64 -25.36 -26.33 0.08
CA ILE A 64 -25.31 -25.40 -1.05
C ILE A 64 -26.22 -24.21 -0.82
N GLU A 65 -27.47 -24.42 -0.40
CA GLU A 65 -28.43 -23.36 -0.08
C GLU A 65 -27.90 -22.42 1.02
N ARG A 66 -27.20 -22.95 2.04
CA ARG A 66 -26.54 -22.16 3.07
C ARG A 66 -25.40 -21.32 2.51
N MET A 67 -24.60 -21.87 1.61
CA MET A 67 -23.53 -21.14 0.95
C MET A 67 -24.12 -20.01 0.08
N GLU A 68 -25.17 -20.30 -0.66
CA GLU A 68 -25.84 -19.35 -1.54
C GLU A 68 -26.59 -18.23 -0.78
N ALA A 69 -27.00 -18.50 0.46
CA ALA A 69 -27.54 -17.48 1.36
C ALA A 69 -26.51 -16.40 1.77
N ASN A 70 -25.22 -16.67 1.60
CA ASN A 70 -24.17 -15.72 1.82
C ASN A 70 -23.93 -14.91 0.52
N PRO A 71 -24.04 -13.56 0.54
CA PRO A 71 -23.94 -12.72 -0.66
C PRO A 71 -22.59 -12.78 -1.39
N TYR A 72 -21.58 -13.41 -0.78
CA TYR A 72 -20.27 -13.61 -1.40
C TYR A 72 -20.19 -14.86 -2.30
N PHE A 73 -21.22 -15.72 -2.32
CA PHE A 73 -21.21 -16.95 -3.10
C PHE A 73 -22.33 -16.96 -4.15
N THR A 74 -21.96 -17.37 -5.36
CA THR A 74 -22.97 -17.61 -6.43
C THR A 74 -22.80 -19.04 -6.95
N PHE A 75 -23.84 -19.84 -6.78
CA PHE A 75 -23.86 -21.20 -7.29
C PHE A 75 -24.11 -21.21 -8.81
N LYS A 76 -23.19 -21.79 -9.57
CA LYS A 76 -23.27 -21.88 -11.05
C LYS A 76 -23.84 -23.22 -11.55
N GLY A 77 -24.00 -24.17 -10.67
CA GLY A 77 -24.56 -25.47 -11.02
C GLY A 77 -23.69 -26.66 -10.68
N TYR A 78 -24.20 -27.83 -11.02
CA TYR A 78 -23.46 -29.08 -10.87
C TYR A 78 -22.67 -29.38 -12.15
N ILE A 79 -21.40 -29.78 -11.96
CA ILE A 79 -20.52 -30.21 -13.06
C ILE A 79 -20.02 -31.62 -12.81
N SER A 80 -19.52 -32.26 -13.85
CA SER A 80 -18.84 -33.55 -13.74
C SER A 80 -17.37 -33.35 -13.32
N GLN A 81 -16.77 -34.40 -12.76
CA GLN A 81 -15.35 -34.36 -12.37
C GLN A 81 -14.41 -34.11 -13.57
N ALA A 82 -14.81 -34.56 -14.78
CA ALA A 82 -14.04 -34.35 -16.00
C ALA A 82 -14.06 -32.87 -16.49
N GLU A 83 -15.05 -32.11 -16.10
CA GLU A 83 -15.23 -30.70 -16.53
C GLU A 83 -14.50 -29.68 -15.62
N ILE A 84 -13.95 -30.12 -14.48
CA ILE A 84 -13.35 -29.23 -13.47
C ILE A 84 -12.27 -28.33 -14.10
N ASP A 85 -11.30 -28.95 -14.79
CA ASP A 85 -10.18 -28.20 -15.39
C ASP A 85 -10.64 -27.21 -16.47
N ASP A 86 -11.63 -27.61 -17.26
CA ASP A 86 -12.16 -26.78 -18.35
C ASP A 86 -12.90 -25.56 -17.83
N VAL A 87 -13.74 -25.74 -16.81
CA VAL A 87 -14.55 -24.65 -16.23
C VAL A 87 -13.68 -23.65 -15.45
N LEU A 88 -12.67 -24.13 -14.71
CA LEU A 88 -11.69 -23.28 -14.04
C LEU A 88 -10.81 -22.52 -15.05
N ARG A 89 -10.33 -23.21 -16.10
CA ARG A 89 -9.50 -22.59 -17.13
C ARG A 89 -10.22 -21.53 -17.94
N LYS A 90 -11.52 -21.70 -18.19
CA LYS A 90 -12.37 -20.70 -18.88
C LYS A 90 -12.71 -19.50 -17.98
N GLY A 91 -12.54 -19.65 -16.65
CA GLY A 91 -12.91 -18.64 -15.68
C GLY A 91 -14.42 -18.54 -15.44
N ASP A 92 -15.20 -19.57 -15.82
CA ASP A 92 -16.65 -19.62 -15.61
C ASP A 92 -16.99 -19.73 -14.12
N VAL A 93 -16.09 -20.36 -13.33
CA VAL A 93 -16.14 -20.42 -11.86
C VAL A 93 -14.77 -20.15 -11.25
N THR A 94 -14.77 -19.64 -10.03
CA THR A 94 -13.57 -19.37 -9.24
C THR A 94 -13.17 -20.56 -8.36
N ALA A 95 -14.17 -21.35 -7.97
CA ALA A 95 -13.99 -22.49 -7.09
C ALA A 95 -14.88 -23.68 -7.49
N VAL A 96 -14.40 -24.87 -7.23
CA VAL A 96 -15.19 -26.11 -7.34
C VAL A 96 -15.18 -26.81 -5.99
N VAL A 97 -16.38 -27.18 -5.53
CA VAL A 97 -16.59 -27.95 -4.30
C VAL A 97 -16.90 -29.38 -4.68
N VAL A 98 -16.02 -30.28 -4.32
CA VAL A 98 -16.17 -31.73 -4.62
C VAL A 98 -16.58 -32.43 -3.36
N PHE A 99 -17.76 -33.04 -3.38
CA PHE A 99 -18.27 -33.90 -2.30
C PHE A 99 -17.87 -35.34 -2.53
N SER A 100 -17.50 -36.04 -1.45
CA SER A 100 -17.28 -37.50 -1.49
C SER A 100 -18.60 -38.26 -1.71
N GLU A 101 -18.53 -39.45 -2.31
CA GLU A 101 -19.69 -40.35 -2.47
C GLU A 101 -20.34 -40.69 -1.13
N ASP A 102 -19.53 -40.80 -0.07
CA ASP A 102 -19.95 -41.17 1.28
C ASP A 102 -20.14 -39.93 2.20
N TYR A 103 -20.36 -38.73 1.63
CA TYR A 103 -20.46 -37.49 2.39
C TYR A 103 -21.42 -37.56 3.59
N ASP A 104 -22.64 -38.10 3.38
CA ASP A 104 -23.65 -38.19 4.45
C ASP A 104 -23.21 -39.12 5.58
N ARG A 105 -22.54 -40.22 5.24
CA ARG A 105 -22.00 -41.17 6.20
C ARG A 105 -20.86 -40.54 7.02
N LEU A 106 -19.98 -39.81 6.36
CA LEU A 106 -18.84 -39.12 6.99
C LEU A 106 -19.32 -38.02 7.91
N VAL A 107 -20.32 -37.24 7.51
CA VAL A 107 -20.92 -36.16 8.35
C VAL A 107 -21.64 -36.77 9.55
N THR A 108 -22.39 -37.88 9.36
CA THR A 108 -23.12 -38.52 10.48
C THR A 108 -22.18 -39.18 11.48
N ASN A 109 -21.04 -39.72 11.03
CA ASN A 109 -20.06 -40.41 11.86
C ASN A 109 -18.89 -39.53 12.31
N ALA A 110 -18.91 -38.24 12.02
CA ALA A 110 -17.81 -37.31 12.29
C ALA A 110 -17.49 -37.09 13.80
N GLY A 111 -18.12 -37.81 14.71
CA GLY A 111 -17.79 -37.87 16.13
C GLY A 111 -17.04 -39.12 16.57
N ILE A 112 -16.76 -40.07 15.68
CA ILE A 112 -16.09 -41.35 16.01
C ILE A 112 -14.62 -41.25 15.58
N GLU A 113 -13.69 -41.36 16.52
CA GLU A 113 -12.25 -41.37 16.30
C GLU A 113 -11.85 -42.36 15.18
N GLY A 114 -11.19 -41.83 14.15
CA GLY A 114 -10.53 -42.65 13.12
C GLY A 114 -10.87 -42.38 11.65
N ALA A 115 -11.78 -41.48 11.32
CA ALA A 115 -12.10 -41.16 9.91
C ALA A 115 -11.08 -40.17 9.33
N SER A 116 -10.05 -40.72 8.69
CA SER A 116 -9.04 -39.94 7.89
C SER A 116 -9.55 -39.61 6.47
N GLU A 117 -10.85 -39.78 6.20
CA GLU A 117 -11.41 -39.60 4.87
C GLU A 117 -11.84 -38.15 4.64
N VAL A 118 -11.44 -37.59 3.48
CA VAL A 118 -11.77 -36.23 3.08
C VAL A 118 -13.22 -36.17 2.60
N ALA A 119 -14.11 -35.59 3.43
CA ALA A 119 -15.53 -35.49 3.09
C ALA A 119 -15.80 -34.45 1.98
N VAL A 120 -15.01 -33.39 1.92
CA VAL A 120 -15.14 -32.30 0.93
C VAL A 120 -13.77 -31.79 0.51
N GLN A 121 -13.58 -31.59 -0.79
CA GLN A 121 -12.39 -31.00 -1.36
C GLN A 121 -12.74 -29.68 -2.04
N PHE A 122 -11.94 -28.63 -1.77
CA PHE A 122 -12.03 -27.36 -2.45
C PHE A 122 -10.94 -27.26 -3.52
N ILE A 123 -11.32 -27.00 -4.76
CA ILE A 123 -10.42 -26.77 -5.88
C ILE A 123 -10.63 -25.31 -6.32
N LEU A 124 -9.58 -24.49 -6.24
CA LEU A 124 -9.65 -23.07 -6.58
C LEU A 124 -8.66 -22.74 -7.70
N ASP A 125 -9.03 -21.75 -8.50
CA ASP A 125 -8.08 -21.12 -9.42
C ASP A 125 -7.06 -20.28 -8.63
N ALA A 126 -5.81 -20.75 -8.61
CA ALA A 126 -4.70 -20.08 -7.92
C ALA A 126 -3.87 -19.18 -8.86
N SER A 127 -4.37 -18.82 -10.04
CA SER A 127 -3.71 -17.86 -10.94
C SER A 127 -3.49 -16.52 -10.26
N ASN A 128 -4.39 -16.15 -9.33
CA ASN A 128 -4.18 -15.06 -8.38
C ASN A 128 -4.11 -15.62 -6.95
N PRO A 129 -2.90 -15.74 -6.36
CA PRO A 129 -2.71 -16.34 -5.03
C PRO A 129 -3.48 -15.63 -3.90
N ASN A 130 -3.65 -14.31 -4.01
CA ASN A 130 -4.37 -13.52 -3.00
C ASN A 130 -5.87 -13.87 -3.02
N ASN A 131 -6.45 -13.99 -4.23
CA ASN A 131 -7.84 -14.37 -4.41
C ASN A 131 -8.07 -15.82 -3.94
N ALA A 132 -7.18 -16.74 -4.31
CA ALA A 132 -7.28 -18.14 -3.90
C ALA A 132 -7.23 -18.30 -2.38
N GLY A 133 -6.31 -17.62 -1.71
CA GLY A 133 -6.20 -17.66 -0.24
C GLY A 133 -7.44 -17.09 0.47
N THR A 134 -7.96 -15.96 -0.01
CA THR A 134 -9.17 -15.33 0.52
C THR A 134 -10.40 -16.20 0.26
N GLY A 135 -10.55 -16.73 -0.96
CA GLY A 135 -11.64 -17.62 -1.37
C GLY A 135 -11.67 -18.90 -0.56
N LEU A 136 -10.51 -19.52 -0.33
CA LEU A 136 -10.39 -20.72 0.51
C LEU A 136 -10.85 -20.44 1.96
N GLY A 137 -10.46 -19.30 2.53
CA GLY A 137 -10.89 -18.90 3.88
C GLY A 137 -12.40 -18.73 3.99
N TYR A 138 -13.04 -18.12 2.99
CA TYR A 138 -14.51 -17.98 2.94
C TYR A 138 -15.21 -19.33 2.79
N LEU A 139 -14.72 -20.20 1.89
CA LEU A 139 -15.28 -21.55 1.71
C LEU A 139 -15.19 -22.35 3.00
N GLN A 140 -14.03 -22.40 3.64
CA GLN A 140 -13.82 -23.09 4.90
C GLN A 140 -14.76 -22.57 6.02
N SER A 141 -14.90 -21.27 6.16
CA SER A 141 -15.78 -20.67 7.18
C SER A 141 -17.26 -21.01 6.95
N SER A 142 -17.71 -21.02 5.67
CA SER A 142 -19.08 -21.37 5.32
C SER A 142 -19.40 -22.84 5.57
N PHE A 143 -18.42 -23.73 5.40
CA PHE A 143 -18.58 -25.13 5.71
C PHE A 143 -18.59 -25.43 7.22
N GLN A 144 -17.72 -24.78 8.00
CA GLN A 144 -17.66 -24.98 9.45
C GLN A 144 -18.97 -24.54 10.16
N SER A 145 -19.68 -23.58 9.62
CA SER A 145 -20.96 -23.10 10.17
C SER A 145 -22.11 -24.10 10.02
N GLY A 146 -21.94 -25.12 9.19
CA GLY A 146 -23.01 -26.07 8.81
C GLY A 146 -22.95 -27.45 9.48
N ILE A 147 -21.81 -27.82 10.03
CA ILE A 147 -21.58 -29.16 10.59
C ILE A 147 -21.58 -29.05 12.11
N SER A 148 -22.66 -29.47 12.77
CA SER A 148 -22.76 -29.59 14.23
C SER A 148 -21.99 -30.82 14.73
N VAL A 149 -20.71 -30.92 14.39
CA VAL A 149 -19.86 -31.93 14.99
C VAL A 149 -19.14 -31.29 16.17
N ALA A 150 -19.14 -31.96 17.30
CA ALA A 150 -18.42 -31.60 18.51
C ALA A 150 -16.87 -31.73 18.33
N SER A 151 -16.34 -31.38 17.18
CA SER A 151 -14.94 -31.07 17.03
C SER A 151 -14.74 -29.63 17.46
N VAL A 152 -13.76 -29.37 18.30
CA VAL A 152 -13.35 -28.04 18.73
C VAL A 152 -12.94 -27.25 17.47
N ALA A 153 -13.94 -26.67 16.80
CA ALA A 153 -13.66 -25.77 15.68
C ALA A 153 -13.06 -24.49 16.29
N PRO A 154 -11.84 -24.11 15.95
CA PRO A 154 -11.25 -22.88 16.45
C PRO A 154 -12.15 -21.70 16.04
N ALA A 155 -12.64 -20.94 17.03
CA ALA A 155 -13.38 -19.72 16.77
C ALA A 155 -12.42 -18.69 16.16
N THR A 156 -12.46 -18.50 14.84
CA THR A 156 -11.61 -17.56 14.14
C THR A 156 -12.22 -16.15 14.24
N ARG A 157 -11.50 -15.23 14.88
CA ARG A 157 -11.87 -13.82 14.95
C ARG A 157 -10.85 -12.98 14.19
N VAL A 158 -11.27 -12.40 13.07
CA VAL A 158 -10.43 -11.47 12.29
C VAL A 158 -10.46 -10.10 12.98
N LEU A 159 -9.28 -9.61 13.38
CA LEU A 159 -9.10 -8.30 14.04
C LEU A 159 -8.62 -7.26 13.01
N TYR A 160 -8.87 -5.99 13.31
CA TYR A 160 -8.39 -4.80 12.58
C TYR A 160 -8.97 -4.58 11.17
N ASN A 161 -9.23 -5.61 10.39
CA ASN A 161 -9.88 -5.54 9.09
C ASN A 161 -10.87 -6.71 8.88
N PRO A 162 -11.99 -6.76 9.64
CA PRO A 162 -12.94 -7.86 9.57
C PRO A 162 -13.58 -8.02 8.19
N GLN A 163 -13.67 -6.94 7.43
CA GLN A 163 -14.24 -6.92 6.07
C GLN A 163 -13.19 -7.23 5.00
N MET A 164 -11.94 -7.52 5.37
CA MET A 164 -10.79 -7.79 4.47
C MET A 164 -10.64 -6.77 3.34
N LYS A 165 -11.00 -5.50 3.59
CA LYS A 165 -10.91 -4.43 2.59
C LYS A 165 -9.47 -4.18 2.16
N SER A 166 -9.24 -4.25 0.87
CA SER A 166 -7.93 -4.00 0.25
C SER A 166 -7.42 -2.59 0.49
N SER A 167 -8.33 -1.59 0.56
CA SER A 167 -7.98 -0.19 0.83
C SER A 167 -7.20 -0.01 2.13
N TYR A 168 -7.45 -0.84 3.16
CA TYR A 168 -6.72 -0.78 4.43
C TYR A 168 -5.24 -1.11 4.26
N ASN A 169 -4.92 -2.03 3.36
CA ASN A 169 -3.53 -2.41 3.09
C ASN A 169 -2.84 -1.43 2.13
N PHE A 170 -3.54 -1.03 1.06
CA PHE A 170 -2.94 -0.24 -0.02
C PHE A 170 -2.83 1.25 0.28
N VAL A 171 -3.79 1.85 1.01
CA VAL A 171 -3.78 3.30 1.28
C VAL A 171 -2.50 3.76 1.99
N PRO A 172 -2.04 3.15 3.09
CA PRO A 172 -0.76 3.50 3.71
C PRO A 172 0.44 3.36 2.78
N GLY A 173 0.43 2.32 1.94
CA GLY A 173 1.47 2.08 0.94
C GLY A 173 1.53 3.18 -0.11
N ILE A 174 0.38 3.56 -0.65
CA ILE A 174 0.24 4.60 -1.66
C ILE A 174 0.60 5.97 -1.09
N MET A 175 0.22 6.26 0.16
CA MET A 175 0.64 7.48 0.84
C MET A 175 2.17 7.60 0.87
N GLY A 176 2.86 6.53 1.26
CA GLY A 176 4.32 6.48 1.28
C GLY A 176 4.93 6.69 -0.11
N LEU A 177 4.37 6.05 -1.13
CA LEU A 177 4.82 6.18 -2.52
C LEU A 177 4.60 7.60 -3.05
N ILE A 178 3.39 8.16 -2.90
CA ILE A 178 3.03 9.48 -3.42
C ILE A 178 3.90 10.57 -2.81
N PHE A 179 4.04 10.59 -1.48
CA PHE A 179 4.78 11.63 -0.81
C PHE A 179 6.25 11.66 -1.22
N ILE A 180 6.90 10.49 -1.26
CA ILE A 180 8.31 10.46 -1.63
C ILE A 180 8.54 10.82 -3.09
N LEU A 181 7.68 10.32 -4.01
CA LEU A 181 7.82 10.62 -5.43
C LEU A 181 7.60 12.11 -5.71
N ILE A 182 6.50 12.69 -5.21
CA ILE A 182 6.17 14.10 -5.48
C ILE A 182 7.20 15.01 -4.83
N CYS A 183 7.52 14.81 -3.54
CA CYS A 183 8.47 15.68 -2.85
C CYS A 183 9.86 15.59 -3.46
N ALA A 184 10.35 14.37 -3.73
CA ALA A 184 11.67 14.19 -4.30
C ALA A 184 11.75 14.73 -5.75
N MET A 185 10.73 14.48 -6.56
CA MET A 185 10.67 14.99 -7.94
C MET A 185 10.63 16.52 -7.96
N MET A 186 9.71 17.14 -7.21
CA MET A 186 9.56 18.59 -7.20
C MET A 186 10.83 19.28 -6.74
N THR A 187 11.42 18.80 -5.63
CA THR A 187 12.65 19.38 -5.10
C THR A 187 13.82 19.21 -6.06
N SER A 188 14.03 18.01 -6.58
CA SER A 188 15.16 17.73 -7.49
C SER A 188 15.05 18.53 -8.78
N VAL A 189 13.88 18.52 -9.42
CA VAL A 189 13.64 19.26 -10.68
C VAL A 189 13.79 20.76 -10.49
N SER A 190 13.25 21.33 -9.40
CA SER A 190 13.36 22.76 -9.11
C SER A 190 14.80 23.23 -8.96
N ILE A 191 15.65 22.43 -8.29
CA ILE A 191 17.06 22.78 -8.10
C ILE A 191 17.85 22.57 -9.37
N VAL A 192 17.62 21.46 -10.08
CA VAL A 192 18.32 21.12 -11.33
C VAL A 192 17.96 22.11 -12.46
N ARG A 193 16.72 22.60 -12.49
CA ARG A 193 16.28 23.64 -13.42
C ARG A 193 17.17 24.88 -13.36
N GLU A 194 17.53 25.35 -12.15
CA GLU A 194 18.42 26.51 -12.00
C GLU A 194 19.85 26.22 -12.42
N LYS A 195 20.31 24.98 -12.22
CA LYS A 195 21.61 24.54 -12.75
C LYS A 195 21.63 24.54 -14.28
N GLU A 196 20.59 23.96 -14.89
CA GLU A 196 20.46 23.80 -16.32
C GLU A 196 20.32 25.16 -17.05
N THR A 197 19.63 26.11 -16.41
CA THR A 197 19.45 27.49 -16.95
C THR A 197 20.60 28.47 -16.63
N GLY A 198 21.62 28.01 -15.86
CA GLY A 198 22.76 28.85 -15.46
C GLY A 198 22.42 29.90 -14.38
N THR A 199 21.17 29.96 -13.92
CA THR A 199 20.74 30.93 -12.88
C THR A 199 21.31 30.61 -11.52
N MET A 200 21.80 29.39 -11.30
CA MET A 200 22.45 28.97 -10.07
C MET A 200 23.70 29.80 -9.77
N GLU A 201 24.51 30.10 -10.79
CA GLU A 201 25.73 30.90 -10.67
C GLU A 201 25.41 32.32 -10.19
N VAL A 202 24.34 32.92 -10.71
CA VAL A 202 23.87 34.24 -10.28
C VAL A 202 23.41 34.25 -8.82
N LEU A 203 22.79 33.16 -8.37
CA LEU A 203 22.36 33.00 -6.98
C LEU A 203 23.56 32.85 -6.03
N LEU A 204 24.65 32.24 -6.47
CA LEU A 204 25.86 32.01 -5.69
C LEU A 204 26.71 33.29 -5.50
N VAL A 205 26.65 34.21 -6.45
CA VAL A 205 27.31 35.55 -6.31
C VAL A 205 26.54 36.46 -5.32
N SER A 206 25.30 36.09 -4.95
CA SER A 206 24.53 36.84 -3.99
C SER A 206 25.13 36.72 -2.57
N PRO A 207 25.01 37.73 -1.70
CA PRO A 207 25.55 37.69 -0.31
C PRO A 207 24.79 36.72 0.61
N VAL A 208 23.91 35.89 0.06
CA VAL A 208 23.10 34.90 0.80
C VAL A 208 23.81 33.55 0.84
N ARG A 209 23.95 32.98 2.03
CA ARG A 209 24.56 31.64 2.15
C ARG A 209 23.78 30.59 1.36
N PRO A 210 24.44 29.72 0.59
CA PRO A 210 23.78 28.70 -0.25
C PRO A 210 22.73 27.86 0.46
N ILE A 211 22.97 27.56 1.72
CA ILE A 211 22.06 26.78 2.57
C ILE A 211 20.67 27.44 2.71
N TRP A 212 20.62 28.77 2.81
CA TRP A 212 19.36 29.50 2.91
C TRP A 212 18.56 29.48 1.61
N ILE A 213 19.25 29.43 0.47
CA ILE A 213 18.62 29.32 -0.85
C ILE A 213 17.92 27.96 -0.96
N ILE A 214 18.61 26.90 -0.52
CA ILE A 214 18.05 25.54 -0.51
C ILE A 214 16.79 25.45 0.37
N PHE A 215 16.88 25.93 1.62
CA PHE A 215 15.73 25.90 2.52
C PHE A 215 14.58 26.78 2.01
N ALA A 216 14.89 27.93 1.42
CA ALA A 216 13.87 28.80 0.83
C ALA A 216 13.09 28.12 -0.30
N LYS A 217 13.73 27.22 -1.05
CA LYS A 217 13.08 26.40 -2.07
C LYS A 217 12.26 25.26 -1.48
N MET A 218 12.76 24.60 -0.45
CA MET A 218 12.09 23.47 0.16
C MET A 218 10.78 23.86 0.87
N ILE A 219 10.71 25.05 1.49
CA ILE A 219 9.54 25.48 2.27
C ILE A 219 8.24 25.51 1.46
N PRO A 220 8.15 26.11 0.27
CA PRO A 220 6.91 26.12 -0.51
C PRO A 220 6.47 24.70 -0.93
N TYR A 221 7.40 23.82 -1.28
CA TYR A 221 7.09 22.43 -1.61
C TYR A 221 6.64 21.65 -0.38
N PHE A 222 7.23 21.91 0.78
CA PHE A 222 6.77 21.33 2.04
C PHE A 222 5.32 21.75 2.36
N LEU A 223 4.99 23.03 2.24
CA LEU A 223 3.63 23.53 2.47
C LEU A 223 2.62 22.91 1.50
N LEU A 224 2.99 22.79 0.22
CA LEU A 224 2.16 22.14 -0.79
C LEU A 224 1.95 20.65 -0.47
N SER A 225 2.98 19.98 0.00
CA SER A 225 2.89 18.58 0.42
C SER A 225 2.05 18.40 1.69
N CYS A 226 2.04 19.38 2.59
CA CYS A 226 1.11 19.41 3.73
C CYS A 226 -0.35 19.50 3.28
N VAL A 227 -0.65 20.29 2.24
CA VAL A 227 -2.00 20.35 1.66
C VAL A 227 -2.36 18.97 1.08
N ASN A 228 -1.47 18.33 0.32
CA ASN A 228 -1.68 16.98 -0.19
C ASN A 228 -1.90 15.96 0.94
N LEU A 229 -1.14 16.06 2.03
CA LEU A 229 -1.32 15.20 3.21
C LEU A 229 -2.75 15.31 3.75
N VAL A 230 -3.25 16.52 3.95
CA VAL A 230 -4.62 16.75 4.43
C VAL A 230 -5.64 16.17 3.46
N VAL A 231 -5.51 16.45 2.16
CA VAL A 231 -6.42 15.93 1.13
C VAL A 231 -6.42 14.41 1.11
N ILE A 232 -5.25 13.77 1.15
CA ILE A 232 -5.11 12.31 1.16
C ILE A 232 -5.76 11.70 2.41
N LEU A 233 -5.54 12.27 3.60
CA LEU A 233 -6.14 11.78 4.85
C LEU A 233 -7.67 11.91 4.82
N VAL A 234 -8.20 13.02 4.28
CA VAL A 234 -9.65 13.22 4.10
C VAL A 234 -10.23 12.17 3.14
N LEU A 235 -9.59 11.94 1.99
CA LEU A 235 -10.02 10.93 1.03
C LEU A 235 -9.93 9.51 1.61
N ALA A 236 -8.86 9.19 2.31
CA ALA A 236 -8.68 7.89 2.97
C ALA A 236 -9.80 7.62 3.97
N ARG A 237 -10.17 8.61 4.78
CA ARG A 237 -11.19 8.49 5.82
C ARG A 237 -12.61 8.44 5.26
N TYR A 238 -12.98 9.41 4.41
CA TYR A 238 -14.37 9.65 4.02
C TYR A 238 -14.77 8.95 2.71
N VAL A 239 -13.82 8.73 1.81
CA VAL A 239 -14.10 8.10 0.49
C VAL A 239 -13.76 6.62 0.51
N LEU A 240 -12.57 6.26 1.03
CA LEU A 240 -12.10 4.86 1.06
C LEU A 240 -12.46 4.12 2.35
N GLY A 241 -13.01 4.81 3.35
CA GLY A 241 -13.47 4.23 4.61
C GLY A 241 -12.35 3.62 5.46
N VAL A 242 -11.09 4.06 5.27
CA VAL A 242 -9.95 3.57 6.07
C VAL A 242 -10.06 4.10 7.49
N PRO A 243 -10.00 3.25 8.52
CA PRO A 243 -10.10 3.70 9.91
C PRO A 243 -8.87 4.51 10.29
N MET A 244 -9.09 5.49 11.16
CA MET A 244 -8.03 6.26 11.82
C MET A 244 -8.17 6.01 13.32
N SER A 245 -7.86 4.76 13.72
CA SER A 245 -8.15 4.27 15.07
C SER A 245 -7.13 4.72 16.12
N GLY A 246 -5.90 5.06 15.69
CA GLY A 246 -4.81 5.47 16.56
C GLY A 246 -4.64 6.98 16.69
N SER A 247 -3.46 7.39 17.15
CA SER A 247 -3.14 8.80 17.38
C SER A 247 -3.04 9.60 16.07
N MET A 248 -4.02 10.47 15.83
CA MET A 248 -4.02 11.38 14.66
C MET A 248 -2.82 12.36 14.70
N VAL A 249 -2.46 12.85 15.88
CA VAL A 249 -1.30 13.73 16.06
C VAL A 249 -0.02 12.98 15.73
N GLY A 250 0.11 11.74 16.16
CA GLY A 250 1.25 10.87 15.82
C GLY A 250 1.33 10.60 14.32
N LEU A 251 0.21 10.32 13.66
CA LEU A 251 0.12 10.09 12.23
C LEU A 251 0.57 11.33 11.43
N VAL A 252 0.05 12.51 11.78
CA VAL A 252 0.41 13.77 11.13
C VAL A 252 1.89 14.09 11.38
N GLY A 253 2.37 13.98 12.63
CA GLY A 253 3.77 14.23 12.97
C GLY A 253 4.75 13.33 12.22
N LEU A 254 4.45 12.02 12.15
CA LEU A 254 5.23 11.06 11.38
C LEU A 254 5.23 11.39 9.89
N SER A 255 4.07 11.78 9.34
CA SER A 255 3.94 12.15 7.94
C SER A 255 4.72 13.42 7.61
N LEU A 256 4.70 14.43 8.48
CA LEU A 256 5.52 15.63 8.32
C LEU A 256 7.01 15.32 8.33
N LEU A 257 7.48 14.44 9.22
CA LEU A 257 8.86 13.96 9.23
C LEU A 257 9.22 13.28 7.90
N TYR A 258 8.33 12.43 7.40
CA TYR A 258 8.52 11.73 6.13
C TYR A 258 8.52 12.67 4.92
N LEU A 259 7.71 13.74 4.93
CA LEU A 259 7.75 14.79 3.92
C LEU A 259 9.10 15.51 3.90
N VAL A 260 9.65 15.85 5.08
CA VAL A 260 10.99 16.46 5.18
C VAL A 260 12.07 15.51 4.63
N LEU A 261 12.01 14.23 4.97
CA LEU A 261 12.90 13.19 4.43
C LEU A 261 12.82 13.12 2.91
N SER A 262 11.60 13.13 2.37
CA SER A 262 11.35 13.04 0.93
C SER A 262 11.88 14.25 0.17
N LEU A 263 11.76 15.45 0.74
CA LEU A 263 12.36 16.69 0.21
C LEU A 263 13.89 16.63 0.25
N ALA A 264 14.46 16.12 1.37
CA ALA A 264 15.91 15.92 1.50
C ALA A 264 16.46 14.91 0.49
N LEU A 265 15.70 13.85 0.19
CA LEU A 265 16.03 12.90 -0.88
C LEU A 265 16.04 13.59 -2.25
N GLY A 266 15.07 14.44 -2.53
CA GLY A 266 15.05 15.26 -3.75
C GLY A 266 16.25 16.20 -3.85
N LEU A 267 16.65 16.82 -2.74
CA LEU A 267 17.87 17.61 -2.67
C LEU A 267 19.10 16.75 -2.99
N PHE A 268 19.20 15.56 -2.41
CA PHE A 268 20.30 14.62 -2.71
C PHE A 268 20.34 14.25 -4.19
N ILE A 269 19.19 13.90 -4.80
CA ILE A 269 19.10 13.61 -6.24
C ILE A 269 19.57 14.79 -7.09
N SER A 270 19.22 16.02 -6.70
CA SER A 270 19.65 17.22 -7.42
C SER A 270 21.17 17.41 -7.45
N THR A 271 21.92 16.81 -6.52
CA THR A 271 23.39 16.81 -6.54
C THR A 271 23.97 15.87 -7.60
N MET A 272 23.21 14.86 -8.00
CA MET A 272 23.63 13.84 -8.99
C MET A 272 23.17 14.16 -10.40
N ALA A 273 22.04 14.85 -10.54
CA ALA A 273 21.44 15.20 -11.83
C ALA A 273 21.96 16.55 -12.34
N ASN A 274 22.21 16.61 -13.64
CA ASN A 274 22.61 17.84 -14.34
C ASN A 274 21.50 18.41 -15.23
N THR A 275 20.49 17.60 -15.61
CA THR A 275 19.33 18.02 -16.41
C THR A 275 18.04 17.69 -15.70
N GLN A 276 16.97 18.46 -15.97
CA GLN A 276 15.65 18.22 -15.41
C GLN A 276 15.15 16.82 -15.77
N VAL A 277 15.38 16.35 -16.98
CA VAL A 277 14.99 15.01 -17.44
C VAL A 277 15.67 13.94 -16.60
N THR A 278 16.98 14.05 -16.35
CA THR A 278 17.71 13.10 -15.50
C THR A 278 17.16 13.11 -14.07
N ALA A 279 16.86 14.29 -13.52
CA ALA A 279 16.27 14.40 -12.20
C ALA A 279 14.89 13.72 -12.11
N MET A 280 14.04 13.91 -13.13
CA MET A 280 12.74 13.24 -13.23
C MET A 280 12.87 11.72 -13.34
N LEU A 281 13.80 11.23 -14.16
CA LEU A 281 14.02 9.78 -14.32
C LEU A 281 14.51 9.13 -13.03
N ILE A 282 15.47 9.76 -12.33
CA ILE A 282 15.96 9.23 -11.05
C ILE A 282 14.85 9.28 -10.01
N SER A 283 14.16 10.41 -9.84
CA SER A 283 13.11 10.56 -8.84
C SER A 283 11.88 9.70 -9.16
N GLY A 284 11.50 9.57 -10.44
CA GLY A 284 10.34 8.78 -10.85
C GLY A 284 10.65 7.30 -10.93
N MET A 285 11.57 6.88 -11.80
CA MET A 285 11.76 5.45 -12.10
C MET A 285 12.68 4.75 -11.09
N VAL A 286 13.82 5.36 -10.72
CA VAL A 286 14.80 4.71 -9.85
C VAL A 286 14.29 4.58 -8.43
N LEU A 287 13.51 5.56 -7.92
CA LEU A 287 12.90 5.45 -6.59
C LEU A 287 11.64 4.58 -6.59
N MET A 288 10.84 4.61 -7.64
CA MET A 288 9.54 3.93 -7.67
C MET A 288 9.68 2.41 -7.52
N LEU A 289 10.62 1.78 -8.24
CA LEU A 289 10.80 0.34 -8.22
C LEU A 289 11.16 -0.21 -6.83
N PRO A 290 12.19 0.31 -6.12
CA PRO A 290 12.48 -0.14 -4.76
C PRO A 290 11.33 0.12 -3.79
N ILE A 291 10.59 1.22 -3.93
CA ILE A 291 9.47 1.53 -3.05
C ILE A 291 8.36 0.51 -3.25
N ILE A 292 7.96 0.23 -4.48
CA ILE A 292 6.89 -0.74 -4.77
C ILE A 292 7.29 -2.15 -4.30
N MET A 293 8.53 -2.58 -4.55
CA MET A 293 8.97 -3.94 -4.30
C MET A 293 9.42 -4.18 -2.85
N LEU A 294 10.13 -3.23 -2.22
CA LEU A 294 10.82 -3.45 -0.97
C LEU A 294 10.20 -2.72 0.24
N SER A 295 9.14 -1.93 0.05
CA SER A 295 8.54 -1.18 1.15
C SER A 295 7.50 -1.95 1.96
N GLY A 296 7.13 -3.15 1.55
CA GLY A 296 6.01 -3.88 2.16
C GLY A 296 4.63 -3.41 1.66
N MET A 297 4.58 -2.59 0.59
CA MET A 297 3.31 -2.13 0.01
C MET A 297 2.55 -3.26 -0.69
N LEU A 298 3.22 -3.97 -1.61
CA LEU A 298 2.63 -5.09 -2.34
C LEU A 298 2.90 -6.44 -1.67
N PHE A 299 4.14 -6.67 -1.26
CA PHE A 299 4.56 -7.92 -0.66
C PHE A 299 5.00 -7.67 0.78
N PRO A 300 4.51 -8.45 1.76
CA PRO A 300 4.99 -8.38 3.14
C PRO A 300 6.51 -8.60 3.18
N VAL A 301 7.21 -7.76 3.93
CA VAL A 301 8.69 -7.81 4.00
C VAL A 301 9.17 -9.13 4.62
N GLU A 302 8.37 -9.70 5.53
CA GLU A 302 8.62 -10.96 6.22
C GLU A 302 8.73 -12.14 5.24
N ASN A 303 8.03 -12.07 4.11
CA ASN A 303 8.01 -13.11 3.08
C ASN A 303 9.16 -13.00 2.06
N MET A 304 10.00 -11.97 2.18
CA MET A 304 11.12 -11.75 1.26
C MET A 304 12.34 -12.59 1.68
N PRO A 305 13.20 -13.00 0.71
CA PRO A 305 14.51 -13.54 1.03
C PRO A 305 15.35 -12.58 1.89
N GLY A 306 16.19 -13.09 2.79
CA GLY A 306 16.95 -12.28 3.76
C GLY A 306 17.77 -11.13 3.16
N ILE A 307 18.32 -11.32 1.95
CA ILE A 307 19.05 -10.27 1.22
C ILE A 307 18.11 -9.09 0.88
N LEU A 308 16.88 -9.36 0.40
CA LEU A 308 15.91 -8.33 0.08
C LEU A 308 15.38 -7.65 1.35
N GLN A 309 15.22 -8.40 2.45
CA GLN A 309 14.87 -7.82 3.74
C GLN A 309 15.93 -6.81 4.22
N ALA A 310 17.22 -7.14 4.06
CA ALA A 310 18.32 -6.23 4.40
C ALA A 310 18.33 -4.98 3.52
N LEU A 311 18.14 -5.14 2.20
CA LEU A 311 18.05 -4.02 1.25
C LEU A 311 16.83 -3.13 1.54
N SER A 312 15.72 -3.72 1.94
CA SER A 312 14.50 -2.97 2.27
C SER A 312 14.69 -2.02 3.47
N CYS A 313 15.66 -2.28 4.37
CA CYS A 313 15.97 -1.38 5.48
C CYS A 313 16.49 -0.01 5.03
N ILE A 314 17.06 0.09 3.81
CA ILE A 314 17.57 1.34 3.25
C ILE A 314 16.41 2.17 2.65
N VAL A 315 15.27 1.54 2.36
CA VAL A 315 14.11 2.20 1.74
C VAL A 315 13.29 2.93 2.81
N PRO A 316 13.24 4.28 2.81
CA PRO A 316 12.52 5.03 3.85
C PRO A 316 11.02 4.72 3.89
N ALA A 317 10.43 4.45 2.72
CA ALA A 317 9.01 4.14 2.59
C ALA A 317 8.59 2.90 3.41
N ARG A 318 9.46 1.92 3.58
CA ARG A 318 9.21 0.74 4.43
C ARG A 318 8.81 1.15 5.85
N TRP A 319 9.63 2.00 6.47
CA TRP A 319 9.45 2.42 7.85
C TRP A 319 8.22 3.31 8.03
N TYR A 320 7.97 4.17 7.04
CA TYR A 320 6.79 5.02 7.02
C TYR A 320 5.50 4.20 6.88
N ILE A 321 5.45 3.28 5.91
CA ILE A 321 4.27 2.46 5.64
C ILE A 321 3.93 1.55 6.83
N ASP A 322 4.94 0.92 7.45
CA ASP A 322 4.75 0.09 8.64
C ASP A 322 4.16 0.92 9.80
N ALA A 323 4.74 2.09 10.08
CA ALA A 323 4.26 2.96 11.14
C ALA A 323 2.85 3.50 10.87
N VAL A 324 2.54 3.91 9.64
CA VAL A 324 1.20 4.39 9.26
C VAL A 324 0.16 3.28 9.38
N ARG A 325 0.48 2.03 8.98
CA ARG A 325 -0.41 0.88 9.19
C ARG A 325 -0.73 0.67 10.66
N LYS A 326 0.28 0.68 11.53
CA LYS A 326 0.12 0.52 12.98
C LYS A 326 -0.77 1.62 13.57
N LEU A 327 -0.55 2.87 13.16
CA LEU A 327 -1.33 4.02 13.64
C LEU A 327 -2.76 4.03 13.08
N MET A 328 -2.95 3.85 11.76
CA MET A 328 -4.27 3.99 11.14
C MET A 328 -5.16 2.77 11.42
N ILE A 329 -4.63 1.58 11.21
CA ILE A 329 -5.41 0.33 11.20
C ILE A 329 -5.30 -0.37 12.54
N GLY A 330 -4.07 -0.53 13.05
CA GLY A 330 -3.80 -1.20 14.32
C GLY A 330 -4.29 -0.44 15.55
N GLY A 331 -4.62 0.87 15.40
CA GLY A 331 -5.05 1.70 16.52
C GLY A 331 -3.99 1.89 17.60
N MET A 332 -2.72 1.65 17.29
CA MET A 332 -1.63 1.70 18.25
C MET A 332 -1.30 3.15 18.67
N PRO A 333 -0.88 3.37 19.93
CA PRO A 333 -0.40 4.66 20.37
C PRO A 333 0.94 5.00 19.69
N PHE A 334 1.30 6.28 19.64
CA PHE A 334 2.56 6.72 19.03
C PHE A 334 3.80 6.09 19.67
N ALA A 335 3.73 5.72 20.94
CA ALA A 335 4.80 5.03 21.66
C ALA A 335 5.22 3.70 21.03
N GLU A 336 4.34 3.01 20.29
CA GLU A 336 4.66 1.74 19.62
C GLU A 336 5.35 1.92 18.26
N VAL A 337 5.35 3.14 17.72
CA VAL A 337 5.98 3.46 16.43
C VAL A 337 7.21 4.34 16.57
N TRP A 338 7.71 4.53 17.81
CA TRP A 338 8.86 5.38 18.08
C TRP A 338 10.13 4.91 17.35
N GLN A 339 10.31 3.60 17.19
CA GLN A 339 11.46 3.03 16.48
C GLN A 339 11.47 3.46 15.01
N GLN A 340 10.34 3.34 14.33
CA GLN A 340 10.19 3.76 12.94
C GLN A 340 10.40 5.27 12.79
N ALA A 341 9.86 6.05 13.73
CA ALA A 341 10.07 7.50 13.75
C ALA A 341 11.54 7.88 13.96
N CYS A 342 12.26 7.21 14.87
CA CYS A 342 13.69 7.41 15.09
C CYS A 342 14.51 7.06 13.85
N ILE A 343 14.22 5.92 13.19
CA ILE A 343 14.91 5.51 11.97
C ILE A 343 14.70 6.56 10.87
N LEU A 344 13.45 7.00 10.64
CA LEU A 344 13.15 8.05 9.67
C LEU A 344 13.86 9.37 10.01
N PHE A 345 13.95 9.73 11.29
CA PHE A 345 14.67 10.92 11.73
C PHE A 345 16.17 10.83 11.43
N VAL A 346 16.79 9.70 11.76
CA VAL A 346 18.22 9.45 11.47
C VAL A 346 18.47 9.47 9.96
N MET A 347 17.62 8.80 9.17
CA MET A 347 17.73 8.82 7.71
C MET A 347 17.60 10.25 7.16
N THR A 348 16.69 11.06 7.72
CA THR A 348 16.53 12.47 7.34
C THR A 348 17.80 13.25 7.64
N ALA A 349 18.35 13.12 8.86
CA ALA A 349 19.56 13.83 9.27
C ALA A 349 20.76 13.46 8.39
N VAL A 350 20.92 12.17 8.09
CA VAL A 350 21.99 11.68 7.19
C VAL A 350 21.82 12.22 5.77
N LEU A 351 20.62 12.15 5.20
CA LEU A 351 20.35 12.64 3.85
C LEU A 351 20.58 14.15 3.73
N VAL A 352 20.09 14.93 4.70
CA VAL A 352 20.32 16.37 4.74
C VAL A 352 21.81 16.67 4.86
N GLY A 353 22.53 16.00 5.77
CA GLY A 353 23.96 16.18 5.96
C GLY A 353 24.77 15.88 4.71
N VAL A 354 24.50 14.72 4.08
CA VAL A 354 25.20 14.31 2.83
C VAL A 354 24.87 15.25 1.68
N ALA A 355 23.59 15.63 1.54
CA ALA A 355 23.16 16.52 0.47
C ALA A 355 23.80 17.90 0.60
N LEU A 356 23.85 18.47 1.81
CA LEU A 356 24.47 19.76 2.07
C LEU A 356 25.99 19.73 1.85
N LYS A 357 26.68 18.67 2.32
CA LYS A 357 28.12 18.51 2.08
C LYS A 357 28.41 18.46 0.58
N LYS A 358 27.73 17.58 -0.14
CA LYS A 358 27.95 17.42 -1.60
C LYS A 358 27.53 18.63 -2.42
N PHE A 359 26.61 19.45 -1.89
CA PHE A 359 26.26 20.72 -2.50
C PHE A 359 27.36 21.77 -2.33
N ASN A 360 27.98 21.84 -1.14
CA ASN A 360 29.12 22.73 -0.90
C ASN A 360 30.34 22.35 -1.75
N ASP A 361 30.70 21.05 -1.80
CA ASP A 361 31.86 20.55 -2.57
C ASP A 361 31.73 20.81 -4.09
N LYS A 362 30.53 21.06 -4.61
CA LYS A 362 30.34 21.45 -6.02
C LYS A 362 30.39 22.95 -6.27
N LEU A 363 30.49 23.76 -5.23
CA LEU A 363 30.53 25.20 -5.27
C LEU A 363 31.97 25.76 -5.09
N GLU A 364 32.89 24.90 -4.61
CA GLU A 364 34.33 25.12 -4.65
C GLU A 364 34.95 24.61 -5.96
#